data_9f395b30d0ab5767c5f95c1b4b1f796a
#
_entry.id   9f395b30d0ab5767c5f95c1b4b1f796a
#
_cell.length_a   1.000
_cell.length_b   1.000
_cell.length_c   1.000
_cell.angle_alpha   90.00
_cell.angle_beta   90.00
_cell.angle_gamma   90.00
#
_symmetry.space_group_name_H-M   'P 1'
#
loop_
_entity.id
_entity.type
_entity.pdbx_description
1 polymer ?
#
loop_
_entity_poly.entity_id
_entity_poly.type
_entity_poly.pdbx_seq_one_letter_code
_entity_poly.pdbx_strand_id
1 'polypeptide(L)'
;MRHPLDAEIAFSKMLGSWWGERLPGVDVERLLSEGLIAHATASDLPAGLALLAAVSALGTSRTQRTLAEQGVIALHDRGLTVPRWATQLGWVTPLSAHVNGDRFGDIDEVVLVFGRQSEPGNGSPEAEHALILVQDHNGGGVLRDAWITTKVETLLEQCRARARSDDCARFEDLDPATARAVLERALHRTEQVVSGADRSEAPVPQAVGLTASELTEGSLAAHFALANSRVRRLPELPRDAPSPIPVWRRDRRAMLAARFLASDEAAELSDSYAASRCTDHIITHGCDIDSGRPLRISPRKVESFLLHWLPGRVVLLPEEQEAMPHVLAAWVRWAGSRDGLPEVAVGATLDAVWESTAAFARTYRDPARPLGLRQEAVRRLLPDGDFAALARRMFAFPLMASEIVAWAPEEFDLDTSQGRRALLRLDHFGEYDATTPHNGRHSSGRDHWYRPVTRHDPDRERELDRLERLAVRLWHGRPPNLWAAARRMLDRGVGRPSVLRTLDEVLGAATSESELRRRLDSL
;
A
#
# COMPACT_ATOMS: atom_id res chain seq x y z
N MET A 1 -20.87 24.67 -28.47
CA MET A 1 -20.19 23.40 -28.74
C MET A 1 -20.83 22.80 -29.99
N ARG A 2 -20.04 22.33 -30.94
CA ARG A 2 -20.57 21.80 -32.21
C ARG A 2 -20.48 20.27 -32.27
N HIS A 3 -19.57 19.66 -31.53
CA HIS A 3 -19.36 18.23 -31.53
C HIS A 3 -19.65 17.64 -30.11
N PRO A 4 -20.37 16.52 -30.02
CA PRO A 4 -20.70 15.90 -28.71
C PRO A 4 -19.45 15.52 -27.89
N LEU A 5 -18.37 15.03 -28.53
CA LEU A 5 -17.13 14.67 -27.83
C LEU A 5 -16.48 15.88 -27.15
N ASP A 6 -16.43 17.04 -27.83
CA ASP A 6 -15.88 18.27 -27.24
C ASP A 6 -16.68 18.70 -25.99
N ALA A 7 -17.99 18.51 -26.04
CA ALA A 7 -18.86 18.78 -24.90
C ALA A 7 -18.58 17.80 -23.74
N GLU A 8 -18.47 16.51 -24.03
CA GLU A 8 -18.15 15.49 -23.02
C GLU A 8 -16.80 15.76 -22.33
N ILE A 9 -15.77 16.12 -23.11
CA ILE A 9 -14.45 16.48 -22.57
C ILE A 9 -14.56 17.71 -21.66
N ALA A 10 -15.26 18.76 -22.11
CA ALA A 10 -15.42 19.99 -21.34
C ALA A 10 -16.17 19.75 -20.02
N PHE A 11 -17.25 18.97 -20.05
CA PHE A 11 -18.01 18.63 -18.84
C PHE A 11 -17.24 17.67 -17.93
N SER A 12 -16.52 16.70 -18.48
CA SER A 12 -15.64 15.84 -17.69
C SER A 12 -14.58 16.65 -16.96
N LYS A 13 -13.93 17.61 -17.64
CA LYS A 13 -12.97 18.51 -17.02
C LYS A 13 -13.59 19.36 -15.90
N MET A 14 -14.82 19.85 -16.11
CA MET A 14 -15.54 20.59 -15.09
C MET A 14 -15.84 19.71 -13.85
N LEU A 15 -16.32 18.50 -14.04
CA LEU A 15 -16.58 17.57 -12.94
C LEU A 15 -15.27 17.18 -12.23
N GLY A 16 -14.18 17.01 -12.97
CA GLY A 16 -12.85 16.68 -12.45
C GLY A 16 -12.21 17.79 -11.61
N SER A 17 -12.60 19.05 -11.81
CA SER A 17 -12.03 20.15 -11.04
C SER A 17 -12.39 20.11 -9.54
N TRP A 18 -13.38 19.31 -9.17
CA TRP A 18 -13.80 19.10 -7.77
C TRP A 18 -13.39 17.74 -7.23
N TRP A 19 -12.81 16.90 -8.07
CA TRP A 19 -12.44 15.54 -7.70
C TRP A 19 -11.29 15.52 -6.69
N GLY A 20 -11.54 14.92 -5.54
CA GLY A 20 -10.55 14.83 -4.45
C GLY A 20 -10.47 16.05 -3.52
N GLU A 21 -11.22 17.13 -3.80
CA GLU A 21 -11.30 18.27 -2.90
C GLU A 21 -11.91 17.86 -1.56
N ARG A 22 -11.34 18.33 -0.46
CA ARG A 22 -11.76 17.96 0.90
C ARG A 22 -11.89 19.17 1.81
N LEU A 23 -13.07 19.29 2.39
CA LEU A 23 -13.27 20.11 3.59
C LEU A 23 -13.49 19.16 4.79
N PRO A 24 -12.93 19.44 5.97
CA PRO A 24 -13.10 18.60 7.15
C PRO A 24 -14.58 18.33 7.45
N GLY A 25 -14.97 17.03 7.40
CA GLY A 25 -16.34 16.61 7.69
C GLY A 25 -17.36 16.82 6.57
N VAL A 26 -16.94 17.26 5.38
CA VAL A 26 -17.83 17.53 4.25
C VAL A 26 -17.33 16.81 3.00
N ASP A 27 -18.18 16.04 2.36
CA ASP A 27 -17.95 15.52 1.02
C ASP A 27 -18.22 16.65 0.01
N VAL A 28 -17.17 17.34 -0.41
CA VAL A 28 -17.26 18.52 -1.29
C VAL A 28 -17.76 18.13 -2.68
N GLU A 29 -17.32 16.99 -3.19
CA GLU A 29 -17.78 16.51 -4.49
C GLU A 29 -19.29 16.27 -4.49
N ARG A 30 -19.80 15.61 -3.46
CA ARG A 30 -21.22 15.38 -3.29
C ARG A 30 -22.00 16.68 -3.11
N LEU A 31 -21.52 17.57 -2.25
CA LEU A 31 -22.16 18.86 -2.00
C LEU A 31 -22.28 19.71 -3.28
N LEU A 32 -21.19 19.84 -4.02
CA LEU A 32 -21.15 20.65 -5.23
C LEU A 32 -21.95 19.99 -6.37
N SER A 33 -21.85 18.68 -6.55
CA SER A 33 -22.58 17.98 -7.60
C SER A 33 -24.09 17.98 -7.35
N GLU A 34 -24.56 17.68 -6.14
CA GLU A 34 -25.98 17.73 -5.77
C GLU A 34 -26.50 19.16 -5.80
N GLY A 35 -25.74 20.13 -5.30
CA GLY A 35 -26.11 21.55 -5.37
C GLY A 35 -26.17 22.09 -6.80
N LEU A 36 -25.23 21.72 -7.65
CA LEU A 36 -25.20 22.10 -9.07
C LEU A 36 -26.42 21.52 -9.82
N ILE A 37 -26.76 20.26 -9.58
CA ILE A 37 -27.93 19.60 -10.18
C ILE A 37 -29.22 20.32 -9.75
N ALA A 38 -29.37 20.59 -8.46
CA ALA A 38 -30.55 21.29 -7.95
C ALA A 38 -30.68 22.70 -8.53
N HIS A 39 -29.59 23.46 -8.60
CA HIS A 39 -29.58 24.79 -9.21
C HIS A 39 -29.96 24.74 -10.71
N ALA A 40 -29.34 23.81 -11.46
CA ALA A 40 -29.64 23.63 -12.88
C ALA A 40 -31.11 23.24 -13.11
N THR A 41 -31.68 22.37 -12.26
CA THR A 41 -33.11 21.96 -12.32
C THR A 41 -34.05 23.10 -12.01
N ALA A 42 -33.64 24.03 -11.13
CA ALA A 42 -34.46 25.22 -10.81
C ALA A 42 -34.34 26.33 -11.87
N SER A 43 -33.34 26.26 -12.75
CA SER A 43 -33.14 27.28 -13.81
C SER A 43 -34.02 27.00 -15.01
N ASP A 44 -34.64 28.05 -15.59
CA ASP A 44 -35.39 27.94 -16.85
C ASP A 44 -34.51 28.25 -18.06
N LEU A 45 -33.21 27.93 -17.98
CA LEU A 45 -32.23 28.21 -19.03
C LEU A 45 -31.87 26.93 -19.81
N PRO A 46 -31.74 27.01 -21.15
CA PRO A 46 -31.27 25.89 -21.95
C PRO A 46 -29.88 25.38 -21.52
N ALA A 47 -29.06 26.25 -20.92
CA ALA A 47 -27.74 25.87 -20.35
C ALA A 47 -27.90 24.91 -19.15
N GLY A 48 -28.92 25.10 -18.29
CA GLY A 48 -29.21 24.18 -17.18
C GLY A 48 -29.62 22.79 -17.70
N LEU A 49 -30.47 22.74 -18.73
CA LEU A 49 -30.85 21.49 -19.36
C LEU A 49 -29.66 20.77 -20.01
N ALA A 50 -28.77 21.50 -20.70
CA ALA A 50 -27.54 20.94 -21.29
C ALA A 50 -26.58 20.39 -20.22
N LEU A 51 -26.44 21.09 -19.09
CA LEU A 51 -25.65 20.65 -17.95
C LEU A 51 -26.22 19.36 -17.34
N LEU A 52 -27.52 19.30 -17.10
CA LEU A 52 -28.18 18.11 -16.57
C LEU A 52 -28.05 16.91 -17.51
N ALA A 53 -28.20 17.10 -18.82
CA ALA A 53 -27.94 16.06 -19.82
C ALA A 53 -26.49 15.56 -19.77
N ALA A 54 -25.53 16.46 -19.58
CA ALA A 54 -24.13 16.08 -19.43
C ALA A 54 -23.87 15.29 -18.14
N VAL A 55 -24.42 15.73 -17.00
CA VAL A 55 -24.25 15.01 -15.71
C VAL A 55 -24.96 13.66 -15.74
N SER A 56 -26.12 13.52 -16.40
CA SER A 56 -26.79 12.23 -16.55
C SER A 56 -25.93 11.22 -17.35
N ALA A 57 -25.17 11.69 -18.34
CA ALA A 57 -24.27 10.86 -19.15
C ALA A 57 -22.94 10.56 -18.46
N LEU A 58 -22.33 11.54 -17.78
CA LEU A 58 -20.96 11.52 -17.31
C LEU A 58 -20.83 11.38 -15.77
N GLY A 59 -21.89 11.63 -15.01
CA GLY A 59 -21.85 11.58 -13.54
C GLY A 59 -21.20 10.29 -13.03
N THR A 60 -20.30 10.42 -12.06
CA THR A 60 -19.53 9.31 -11.52
C THR A 60 -20.39 8.42 -10.63
N SER A 61 -21.26 9.00 -9.80
CA SER A 61 -22.18 8.24 -8.96
C SER A 61 -23.53 7.97 -9.63
N ARG A 62 -24.18 6.86 -9.23
CA ARG A 62 -25.53 6.55 -9.69
C ARG A 62 -26.53 7.63 -9.27
N THR A 63 -26.39 8.15 -8.07
CA THR A 63 -27.28 9.21 -7.52
C THR A 63 -27.22 10.47 -8.37
N GLN A 64 -26.00 10.96 -8.72
CA GLN A 64 -25.82 12.10 -9.59
C GLN A 64 -26.55 11.92 -10.93
N ARG A 65 -26.35 10.77 -11.57
CA ARG A 65 -26.98 10.48 -12.87
C ARG A 65 -28.50 10.45 -12.79
N THR A 66 -29.06 9.78 -11.75
CA THR A 66 -30.52 9.69 -11.58
C THR A 66 -31.12 11.05 -11.29
N LEU A 67 -30.54 11.87 -10.41
CA LEU A 67 -31.02 13.20 -10.10
C LEU A 67 -30.96 14.14 -11.34
N ALA A 68 -29.85 14.05 -12.10
CA ALA A 68 -29.71 14.83 -13.33
C ALA A 68 -30.75 14.41 -14.40
N GLU A 69 -31.00 13.11 -14.55
CA GLU A 69 -32.04 12.60 -15.47
C GLU A 69 -33.44 13.11 -15.08
N GLN A 70 -33.77 13.06 -13.79
CA GLN A 70 -35.02 13.65 -13.27
C GLN A 70 -35.13 15.15 -13.55
N GLY A 71 -34.01 15.87 -13.40
CA GLY A 71 -33.92 17.29 -13.73
C GLY A 71 -34.14 17.57 -15.23
N VAL A 72 -33.57 16.72 -16.12
CA VAL A 72 -33.80 16.82 -17.57
C VAL A 72 -35.29 16.66 -17.89
N ILE A 73 -35.97 15.66 -17.31
CA ILE A 73 -37.39 15.43 -17.50
C ILE A 73 -38.20 16.66 -17.02
N ALA A 74 -37.91 17.14 -15.80
CA ALA A 74 -38.61 18.28 -15.22
C ALA A 74 -38.47 19.58 -16.04
N LEU A 75 -37.32 19.84 -16.65
CA LEU A 75 -37.09 20.98 -17.53
C LEU A 75 -37.78 20.79 -18.90
N HIS A 76 -37.80 19.56 -19.42
CA HIS A 76 -38.49 19.23 -20.64
C HIS A 76 -40.00 19.45 -20.51
N ASP A 77 -40.61 19.00 -19.40
CA ASP A 77 -42.03 19.20 -19.09
C ASP A 77 -42.41 20.69 -18.98
N ARG A 78 -41.42 21.54 -18.64
CA ARG A 78 -41.57 23.02 -18.67
C ARG A 78 -41.41 23.64 -20.07
N GLY A 79 -41.23 22.81 -21.09
CA GLY A 79 -41.13 23.24 -22.49
C GLY A 79 -39.73 23.58 -23.00
N LEU A 80 -38.70 23.32 -22.21
CA LEU A 80 -37.31 23.49 -22.69
C LEU A 80 -36.92 22.33 -23.61
N THR A 81 -36.21 22.64 -24.69
CA THR A 81 -35.71 21.63 -25.63
C THR A 81 -34.23 21.41 -25.46
N VAL A 82 -33.82 20.13 -25.39
CA VAL A 82 -32.41 19.74 -25.30
C VAL A 82 -31.69 20.14 -26.59
N PRO A 83 -30.54 20.82 -26.52
CA PRO A 83 -29.72 21.07 -27.70
C PRO A 83 -29.33 19.75 -28.42
N ARG A 84 -29.34 19.76 -29.76
CA ARG A 84 -29.13 18.54 -30.56
C ARG A 84 -27.86 17.77 -30.22
N TRP A 85 -26.76 18.47 -29.93
CA TRP A 85 -25.51 17.83 -29.47
C TRP A 85 -25.63 17.17 -28.08
N ALA A 86 -26.49 17.69 -27.21
CA ALA A 86 -26.66 17.16 -25.85
C ALA A 86 -27.48 15.86 -25.81
N THR A 87 -28.35 15.62 -26.83
CA THR A 87 -29.06 14.33 -26.95
C THR A 87 -28.14 13.17 -27.29
N GLN A 88 -26.93 13.45 -27.78
CA GLN A 88 -25.95 12.43 -28.20
C GLN A 88 -24.86 12.17 -27.13
N LEU A 89 -24.92 12.87 -25.99
CA LEU A 89 -23.94 12.68 -24.92
C LEU A 89 -24.01 11.26 -24.35
N GLY A 90 -22.86 10.62 -24.21
CA GLY A 90 -22.74 9.26 -23.72
C GLY A 90 -23.19 8.15 -24.69
N TRP A 91 -23.70 8.50 -25.87
CA TRP A 91 -24.11 7.53 -26.88
C TRP A 91 -22.93 7.15 -27.74
N VAL A 92 -22.22 6.10 -27.33
CA VAL A 92 -21.07 5.54 -28.04
C VAL A 92 -21.19 4.01 -28.04
N THR A 93 -20.61 3.40 -29.07
CA THR A 93 -20.51 1.94 -29.21
C THR A 93 -19.03 1.55 -29.07
N PRO A 94 -18.67 0.62 -28.20
CA PRO A 94 -17.31 0.09 -28.14
C PRO A 94 -17.01 -0.71 -29.41
N LEU A 95 -15.88 -0.42 -30.05
CA LEU A 95 -15.44 -1.08 -31.28
C LEU A 95 -14.33 -2.09 -30.98
N SER A 96 -13.30 -1.70 -30.22
CA SER A 96 -12.23 -2.58 -29.81
C SER A 96 -11.60 -2.11 -28.50
N ALA A 97 -10.86 -3.00 -27.86
CA ALA A 97 -10.00 -2.69 -26.74
C ALA A 97 -8.63 -3.35 -26.95
N HIS A 98 -7.56 -2.66 -26.53
CA HIS A 98 -6.19 -3.14 -26.65
C HIS A 98 -5.39 -2.77 -25.40
N VAL A 99 -4.32 -3.52 -25.15
CA VAL A 99 -3.31 -3.19 -24.14
C VAL A 99 -2.01 -2.85 -24.87
N ASN A 100 -1.48 -1.67 -24.63
CA ASN A 100 -0.14 -1.23 -25.01
C ASN A 100 0.66 -1.07 -23.72
N GLY A 101 1.78 -1.75 -23.59
CA GLY A 101 2.54 -1.73 -22.33
C GLY A 101 3.93 -2.33 -22.49
N ASP A 102 4.52 -2.66 -21.37
CA ASP A 102 5.76 -3.41 -21.31
C ASP A 102 5.49 -4.89 -20.92
N ARG A 103 6.43 -5.77 -21.24
CA ARG A 103 6.34 -7.19 -20.85
C ARG A 103 6.60 -7.41 -19.36
N PHE A 104 7.16 -6.43 -18.67
CA PHE A 104 7.27 -6.45 -17.22
C PHE A 104 5.89 -6.30 -16.53
N GLY A 105 4.90 -5.74 -17.24
CA GLY A 105 3.58 -5.44 -16.70
C GLY A 105 3.62 -4.38 -15.60
N ASP A 106 4.52 -3.42 -15.71
CA ASP A 106 4.63 -2.29 -14.78
C ASP A 106 3.54 -1.25 -15.05
N ILE A 107 3.38 -0.89 -16.31
CA ILE A 107 2.41 0.10 -16.77
C ILE A 107 1.70 -0.45 -18.00
N ASP A 108 0.38 -0.42 -17.96
CA ASP A 108 -0.47 -0.73 -19.10
C ASP A 108 -1.25 0.51 -19.53
N GLU A 109 -1.20 0.81 -20.80
CA GLU A 109 -2.09 1.76 -21.48
C GLU A 109 -3.24 0.96 -22.07
N VAL A 110 -4.39 1.00 -21.42
CA VAL A 110 -5.60 0.36 -21.98
C VAL A 110 -6.24 1.33 -22.97
N VAL A 111 -6.20 0.94 -24.24
CA VAL A 111 -6.74 1.71 -25.37
C VAL A 111 -8.14 1.22 -25.68
N LEU A 112 -9.15 2.05 -25.43
CA LEU A 112 -10.56 1.76 -25.71
C LEU A 112 -11.01 2.56 -26.93
N VAL A 113 -11.41 1.90 -28.01
CA VAL A 113 -11.88 2.53 -29.23
C VAL A 113 -13.40 2.55 -29.27
N PHE A 114 -13.96 3.73 -29.52
CA PHE A 114 -15.41 3.95 -29.60
C PHE A 114 -15.79 4.62 -30.92
N GLY A 115 -16.91 4.18 -31.49
CA GLY A 115 -17.62 4.83 -32.57
C GLY A 115 -18.87 5.58 -32.09
N ARG A 116 -19.34 6.54 -32.86
CA ARG A 116 -20.65 7.14 -32.70
C ARG A 116 -21.51 6.75 -33.88
N GLN A 117 -22.73 6.32 -33.60
CA GLN A 117 -23.70 6.08 -34.65
C GLN A 117 -24.10 7.43 -35.29
N SER A 118 -23.88 7.55 -36.58
CA SER A 118 -24.48 8.63 -37.37
C SER A 118 -26.00 8.45 -37.42
N GLU A 119 -26.74 9.55 -37.46
CA GLU A 119 -28.21 9.47 -37.66
C GLU A 119 -28.54 8.64 -38.91
N PRO A 120 -29.60 7.81 -38.88
CA PRO A 120 -30.02 7.08 -40.08
C PRO A 120 -30.24 8.02 -41.26
N GLY A 121 -29.45 7.89 -42.31
CA GLY A 121 -29.53 8.69 -43.52
C GLY A 121 -28.36 9.64 -43.80
N ASN A 122 -27.45 9.84 -42.90
CA ASN A 122 -26.25 10.61 -43.11
C ASN A 122 -25.05 9.64 -43.25
N GLY A 123 -24.65 9.30 -44.44
CA GLY A 123 -23.57 8.36 -44.77
C GLY A 123 -22.16 8.88 -44.45
N SER A 124 -22.00 9.76 -43.48
CA SER A 124 -20.71 10.18 -42.98
C SER A 124 -20.05 9.04 -42.16
N PRO A 125 -18.76 8.81 -42.30
CA PRO A 125 -18.06 7.83 -41.49
C PRO A 125 -18.26 8.11 -40.01
N GLU A 126 -18.44 7.07 -39.20
CA GLU A 126 -18.54 7.17 -37.74
C GLU A 126 -17.32 7.94 -37.20
N ALA A 127 -17.57 8.93 -36.36
CA ALA A 127 -16.50 9.67 -35.72
C ALA A 127 -15.86 8.77 -34.62
N GLU A 128 -14.77 8.09 -34.95
CA GLU A 128 -14.02 7.25 -34.01
C GLU A 128 -13.16 8.10 -33.10
N HIS A 129 -13.06 7.64 -31.84
CA HIS A 129 -12.09 8.17 -30.89
C HIS A 129 -11.59 7.04 -29.99
N ALA A 130 -10.34 7.17 -29.53
CA ALA A 130 -9.77 6.30 -28.52
C ALA A 130 -9.66 7.05 -27.21
N LEU A 131 -10.05 6.38 -26.11
CA LEU A 131 -9.73 6.75 -24.74
C LEU A 131 -8.59 5.85 -24.28
N ILE A 132 -7.51 6.45 -23.80
CA ILE A 132 -6.35 5.77 -23.28
C ILE A 132 -6.34 5.97 -21.77
N LEU A 133 -6.24 4.87 -21.02
CA LEU A 133 -6.18 4.84 -19.56
C LEU A 133 -4.87 4.18 -19.14
N VAL A 134 -4.02 4.93 -18.44
CA VAL A 134 -2.72 4.45 -17.96
C VAL A 134 -2.88 3.85 -16.58
N GLN A 135 -2.68 2.54 -16.47
CA GLN A 135 -2.74 1.80 -15.22
C GLN A 135 -1.34 1.53 -14.69
N ASP A 136 -1.04 1.98 -13.46
CA ASP A 136 0.20 1.70 -12.77
C ASP A 136 0.02 0.50 -11.84
N HIS A 137 0.62 -0.61 -12.20
CA HIS A 137 0.53 -1.85 -11.44
C HIS A 137 1.42 -1.86 -10.19
N ASN A 138 2.54 -1.13 -10.20
CA ASN A 138 3.39 -0.99 -9.02
C ASN A 138 2.73 -0.09 -7.97
N GLY A 139 1.86 0.80 -8.40
CA GLY A 139 0.97 1.59 -7.55
C GLY A 139 -0.28 0.84 -7.05
N GLY A 140 -0.31 -0.49 -7.14
CA GLY A 140 -1.48 -1.27 -6.72
C GLY A 140 -2.60 -1.33 -7.78
N GLY A 141 -2.33 -0.98 -9.03
CA GLY A 141 -3.26 -1.02 -10.15
C GLY A 141 -4.19 0.18 -10.22
N VAL A 142 -3.76 1.34 -9.73
CA VAL A 142 -4.46 2.61 -9.87
C VAL A 142 -4.27 3.19 -11.27
N LEU A 143 -5.21 4.02 -11.71
CA LEU A 143 -5.03 4.83 -12.90
C LEU A 143 -4.12 6.02 -12.56
N ARG A 144 -3.11 6.24 -13.41
CA ARG A 144 -2.15 7.34 -13.26
C ARG A 144 -2.46 8.49 -14.19
N ASP A 145 -2.96 8.18 -15.40
CA ASP A 145 -3.20 9.16 -16.43
C ASP A 145 -4.34 8.74 -17.36
N ALA A 146 -4.94 9.70 -18.08
CA ALA A 146 -5.95 9.45 -19.08
C ALA A 146 -5.93 10.54 -20.18
N TRP A 147 -6.08 10.14 -21.43
CA TRP A 147 -6.25 11.09 -22.54
C TRP A 147 -7.11 10.53 -23.66
N ILE A 148 -7.48 11.39 -24.61
CA ILE A 148 -8.32 11.05 -25.76
C ILE A 148 -7.63 11.47 -27.05
N THR A 149 -7.82 10.68 -28.10
CA THR A 149 -7.44 11.03 -29.44
C THR A 149 -8.49 10.63 -30.47
N THR A 150 -8.64 11.42 -31.51
CA THR A 150 -9.43 11.08 -32.70
C THR A 150 -8.57 10.47 -33.82
N LYS A 151 -7.24 10.40 -33.62
CA LYS A 151 -6.29 9.78 -34.58
C LYS A 151 -6.09 8.31 -34.23
N VAL A 152 -7.18 7.53 -34.25
CA VAL A 152 -7.19 6.15 -33.77
C VAL A 152 -6.22 5.27 -34.52
N GLU A 153 -6.32 5.25 -35.89
CA GLU A 153 -5.46 4.39 -36.72
C GLU A 153 -3.98 4.70 -36.53
N THR A 154 -3.63 5.99 -36.49
CA THR A 154 -2.24 6.43 -36.27
C THR A 154 -1.71 5.94 -34.91
N LEU A 155 -2.54 6.01 -33.85
CA LEU A 155 -2.18 5.51 -32.52
C LEU A 155 -1.93 4.00 -32.55
N LEU A 156 -2.86 3.23 -33.10
CA LEU A 156 -2.74 1.78 -33.17
C LEU A 156 -1.55 1.32 -34.00
N GLU A 157 -1.26 1.99 -35.12
CA GLU A 157 -0.06 1.72 -35.93
C GLU A 157 1.23 1.99 -35.15
N GLN A 158 1.30 3.09 -34.41
CA GLN A 158 2.45 3.41 -33.57
C GLN A 158 2.66 2.38 -32.46
N CYS A 159 1.60 1.95 -31.78
CA CYS A 159 1.67 0.90 -30.75
C CYS A 159 2.16 -0.43 -31.33
N ARG A 160 1.61 -0.85 -32.49
CA ARG A 160 2.07 -2.05 -33.21
C ARG A 160 3.53 -1.96 -33.67
N ALA A 161 3.95 -0.78 -34.16
CA ALA A 161 5.34 -0.55 -34.59
C ALA A 161 6.30 -0.66 -33.40
N ARG A 162 5.97 -0.06 -32.26
CA ARG A 162 6.76 -0.16 -31.03
C ARG A 162 6.90 -1.60 -30.58
N ALA A 163 5.81 -2.37 -30.50
CA ALA A 163 5.83 -3.76 -30.07
C ALA A 163 6.66 -4.67 -31.00
N ARG A 164 6.85 -4.28 -32.30
CA ARG A 164 7.72 -4.99 -33.25
C ARG A 164 9.20 -4.62 -33.13
N SER A 165 9.51 -3.43 -32.66
CA SER A 165 10.89 -2.92 -32.60
C SER A 165 11.53 -3.05 -31.22
N ASP A 166 10.77 -3.33 -30.17
CA ASP A 166 11.22 -3.43 -28.79
C ASP A 166 10.73 -4.74 -28.18
N ASP A 167 11.66 -5.65 -27.89
CA ASP A 167 11.37 -6.96 -27.32
C ASP A 167 10.71 -6.88 -25.94
N CYS A 168 10.88 -5.77 -25.23
CA CYS A 168 10.24 -5.51 -23.93
C CYS A 168 8.87 -4.84 -24.07
N ALA A 169 8.46 -4.37 -25.24
CA ALA A 169 7.13 -3.81 -25.48
C ALA A 169 6.12 -4.89 -25.86
N ARG A 170 4.85 -4.65 -25.54
CA ARG A 170 3.73 -5.50 -25.97
C ARG A 170 2.57 -4.65 -26.48
N PHE A 171 1.88 -5.17 -27.49
CA PHE A 171 0.59 -4.66 -27.94
C PHE A 171 -0.31 -5.84 -28.25
N GLU A 172 -1.43 -5.96 -27.54
CA GLU A 172 -2.31 -7.12 -27.59
C GLU A 172 -3.77 -6.68 -27.63
N ASP A 173 -4.60 -7.47 -28.33
CA ASP A 173 -6.04 -7.27 -28.26
C ASP A 173 -6.56 -7.70 -26.89
N LEU A 174 -7.46 -6.90 -26.34
CA LEU A 174 -8.12 -7.16 -25.06
C LEU A 174 -9.61 -7.35 -25.30
N ASP A 175 -10.16 -8.43 -24.74
CA ASP A 175 -11.61 -8.61 -24.78
C ASP A 175 -12.30 -7.44 -24.05
N PRO A 176 -13.30 -6.75 -24.66
CA PRO A 176 -13.94 -5.59 -24.07
C PRO A 176 -14.61 -5.84 -22.71
N ALA A 177 -15.14 -7.04 -22.45
CA ALA A 177 -15.71 -7.37 -21.15
C ALA A 177 -14.63 -7.53 -20.07
N THR A 178 -13.49 -8.12 -20.44
CA THR A 178 -12.29 -8.18 -19.60
C THR A 178 -11.73 -6.78 -19.31
N ALA A 179 -11.65 -5.93 -20.35
CA ALA A 179 -11.24 -4.53 -20.20
C ALA A 179 -12.13 -3.79 -19.19
N ARG A 180 -13.46 -3.98 -19.25
CA ARG A 180 -14.39 -3.42 -18.28
C ARG A 180 -14.07 -3.83 -16.85
N ALA A 181 -13.94 -5.12 -16.59
CA ALA A 181 -13.69 -5.64 -15.25
C ALA A 181 -12.36 -5.14 -14.64
N VAL A 182 -11.31 -5.07 -15.46
CA VAL A 182 -10.00 -4.54 -15.04
C VAL A 182 -10.09 -3.05 -14.73
N LEU A 183 -10.71 -2.28 -15.61
CA LEU A 183 -10.79 -0.82 -15.49
C LEU A 183 -11.79 -0.36 -14.40
N GLU A 184 -12.91 -1.04 -14.19
CA GLU A 184 -13.82 -0.74 -13.08
C GLU A 184 -13.09 -0.88 -11.73
N ARG A 185 -12.25 -1.91 -11.60
CA ARG A 185 -11.43 -2.08 -10.41
C ARG A 185 -10.35 -1.00 -10.28
N ALA A 186 -9.69 -0.64 -11.38
CA ALA A 186 -8.68 0.41 -11.38
C ALA A 186 -9.29 1.77 -11.01
N LEU A 187 -10.44 2.12 -11.59
CA LEU A 187 -11.21 3.33 -11.26
C LEU A 187 -11.60 3.35 -9.78
N HIS A 188 -12.14 2.25 -9.28
CA HIS A 188 -12.54 2.14 -7.87
C HIS A 188 -11.35 2.31 -6.91
N ARG A 189 -10.21 1.68 -7.21
CA ARG A 189 -8.98 1.85 -6.41
C ARG A 189 -8.46 3.28 -6.45
N THR A 190 -8.47 3.89 -7.63
CA THR A 190 -8.06 5.30 -7.78
C THR A 190 -8.94 6.22 -6.94
N GLU A 191 -10.25 6.00 -6.94
CA GLU A 191 -11.22 6.70 -6.10
C GLU A 191 -10.91 6.52 -4.60
N GLN A 192 -10.60 5.31 -4.18
CA GLN A 192 -10.21 5.03 -2.78
C GLN A 192 -8.95 5.78 -2.36
N VAL A 193 -7.93 5.84 -3.22
CA VAL A 193 -6.70 6.60 -2.96
C VAL A 193 -6.99 8.09 -2.84
N VAL A 194 -7.73 8.65 -3.80
CA VAL A 194 -8.09 10.07 -3.82
C VAL A 194 -9.03 10.43 -2.66
N SER A 195 -10.02 9.61 -2.35
CA SER A 195 -10.95 9.84 -1.23
C SER A 195 -10.32 9.59 0.14
N GLY A 196 -9.13 8.96 0.22
CA GLY A 196 -8.47 8.59 1.48
C GLY A 196 -9.31 7.70 2.38
N ALA A 197 -10.30 7.03 1.82
CA ALA A 197 -11.19 6.11 2.52
C ALA A 197 -10.42 4.92 3.14
N ASP A 198 -9.16 4.77 2.77
CA ASP A 198 -8.32 3.64 3.10
C ASP A 198 -7.53 3.77 4.42
N ARG A 199 -7.92 4.69 5.30
CA ARG A 199 -7.25 4.86 6.60
C ARG A 199 -7.69 3.89 7.69
N SER A 200 -8.64 3.00 7.43
CA SER A 200 -9.30 2.29 8.54
C SER A 200 -9.13 0.79 8.63
N GLU A 201 -8.55 -0.01 7.76
CA GLU A 201 -8.39 -1.44 8.13
C GLU A 201 -7.36 -2.28 7.35
N ALA A 202 -6.94 -1.87 6.20
CA ALA A 202 -5.75 -2.43 5.56
C ALA A 202 -5.08 -1.29 4.79
N PRO A 203 -3.87 -0.87 5.15
CA PRO A 203 -3.20 0.14 4.35
C PRO A 203 -3.11 -0.42 2.93
N VAL A 204 -3.91 0.14 2.00
CA VAL A 204 -3.55 0.03 0.58
C VAL A 204 -2.09 0.41 0.54
N PRO A 205 -1.22 -0.39 -0.06
CA PRO A 205 0.15 0.00 -0.23
C PRO A 205 0.09 1.42 -0.75
N GLN A 206 0.64 2.36 0.02
CA GLN A 206 0.88 3.69 -0.52
C GLN A 206 1.61 3.42 -1.82
N ALA A 207 0.91 3.66 -2.92
CA ALA A 207 1.46 3.47 -4.24
C ALA A 207 2.77 4.21 -4.24
N VAL A 208 3.86 3.49 -4.41
CA VAL A 208 5.20 4.06 -4.29
C VAL A 208 5.27 5.24 -5.23
N GLY A 209 5.23 6.45 -4.67
CA GLY A 209 5.38 7.70 -5.38
C GLY A 209 4.13 8.36 -5.99
N LEU A 210 2.90 7.83 -5.83
CA LEU A 210 1.70 8.54 -6.30
C LEU A 210 0.92 9.09 -5.11
N THR A 211 0.86 10.41 -5.01
CA THR A 211 0.03 11.11 -4.02
C THR A 211 -1.35 11.41 -4.59
N ALA A 212 -2.35 11.57 -3.73
CA ALA A 212 -3.68 12.01 -4.16
C ALA A 212 -3.62 13.33 -4.94
N SER A 213 -2.72 14.25 -4.58
CA SER A 213 -2.50 15.53 -5.27
C SER A 213 -2.04 15.33 -6.71
N GLU A 214 -1.07 14.44 -6.95
CA GLU A 214 -0.59 14.15 -8.32
C GLU A 214 -1.69 13.57 -9.21
N LEU A 215 -2.58 12.75 -8.66
CA LEU A 215 -3.71 12.19 -9.39
C LEU A 215 -4.79 13.24 -9.72
N THR A 216 -5.03 14.19 -8.81
CA THR A 216 -6.08 15.21 -8.96
C THR A 216 -5.64 16.43 -9.76
N GLU A 217 -4.34 16.72 -9.81
CA GLU A 217 -3.78 17.84 -10.58
C GLU A 217 -3.46 17.47 -12.05
N GLY A 218 -3.45 16.17 -12.36
CA GLY A 218 -3.09 15.64 -13.68
C GLY A 218 -4.23 15.60 -14.71
N SER A 219 -3.92 15.08 -15.89
CA SER A 219 -4.89 14.86 -16.97
C SER A 219 -5.95 13.83 -16.61
N LEU A 220 -5.68 12.93 -15.65
CA LEU A 220 -6.63 11.94 -15.15
C LEU A 220 -7.88 12.62 -14.59
N ALA A 221 -7.74 13.65 -13.75
CA ALA A 221 -8.88 14.36 -13.18
C ALA A 221 -9.81 14.91 -14.27
N ALA A 222 -9.23 15.50 -15.31
CA ALA A 222 -9.99 16.05 -16.43
C ALA A 222 -10.79 14.99 -17.21
N HIS A 223 -10.34 13.74 -17.22
CA HIS A 223 -10.95 12.65 -17.98
C HIS A 223 -11.65 11.59 -17.12
N PHE A 224 -11.60 11.70 -15.77
CA PHE A 224 -12.10 10.67 -14.86
C PHE A 224 -13.61 10.39 -15.01
N ALA A 225 -14.44 11.43 -15.11
CA ALA A 225 -15.87 11.28 -15.34
C ALA A 225 -16.17 10.64 -16.71
N LEU A 226 -15.43 11.03 -17.74
CA LEU A 226 -15.56 10.44 -19.07
C LEU A 226 -15.07 8.99 -19.11
N ALA A 227 -13.95 8.67 -18.42
CA ALA A 227 -13.46 7.30 -18.27
C ALA A 227 -14.50 6.39 -17.64
N ASN A 228 -15.11 6.82 -16.52
CA ASN A 228 -16.22 6.10 -15.88
C ASN A 228 -17.40 5.89 -16.86
N SER A 229 -17.77 6.91 -17.61
CA SER A 229 -18.86 6.82 -18.60
C SER A 229 -18.53 5.81 -19.71
N ARG A 230 -17.32 5.82 -20.24
CA ARG A 230 -16.88 4.91 -21.33
C ARG A 230 -16.76 3.46 -20.84
N VAL A 231 -16.16 3.24 -19.66
CA VAL A 231 -16.02 1.88 -19.09
C VAL A 231 -17.40 1.24 -18.84
N ARG A 232 -18.40 2.00 -18.40
CA ARG A 232 -19.77 1.49 -18.27
C ARG A 232 -20.44 1.10 -19.59
N ARG A 233 -19.94 1.56 -20.73
CA ARG A 233 -20.47 1.18 -22.06
C ARG A 233 -19.89 -0.13 -22.59
N LEU A 234 -18.79 -0.61 -22.01
CA LEU A 234 -18.25 -1.91 -22.35
C LEU A 234 -19.20 -3.02 -21.88
N PRO A 235 -19.20 -4.18 -22.55
CA PRO A 235 -20.00 -5.33 -22.13
C PRO A 235 -19.57 -5.82 -20.74
N GLU A 236 -20.50 -6.40 -20.00
CA GLU A 236 -20.22 -7.04 -18.72
C GLU A 236 -19.63 -8.44 -18.92
N LEU A 237 -18.71 -8.84 -18.04
CA LEU A 237 -18.29 -10.22 -18.01
C LEU A 237 -19.48 -11.14 -17.68
N PRO A 238 -19.61 -12.29 -18.33
CA PRO A 238 -20.55 -13.33 -17.92
C PRO A 238 -20.39 -13.67 -16.44
N ARG A 239 -21.49 -13.93 -15.74
CA ARG A 239 -21.46 -14.22 -14.28
C ARG A 239 -20.63 -15.43 -13.90
N ASP A 240 -20.48 -16.36 -14.79
CA ASP A 240 -19.71 -17.62 -14.69
C ASP A 240 -18.29 -17.50 -15.25
N ALA A 241 -17.93 -16.34 -15.80
CA ALA A 241 -16.56 -16.12 -16.27
C ALA A 241 -15.57 -16.14 -15.09
N PRO A 242 -14.38 -16.74 -15.25
CA PRO A 242 -13.36 -16.71 -14.23
C PRO A 242 -12.93 -15.25 -13.99
N SER A 243 -12.73 -14.91 -12.71
CA SER A 243 -12.21 -13.58 -12.37
C SER A 243 -10.88 -13.36 -13.09
N PRO A 244 -10.68 -12.23 -13.78
CA PRO A 244 -9.41 -11.91 -14.41
C PRO A 244 -8.24 -11.78 -13.41
N ILE A 245 -8.55 -11.72 -12.12
CA ILE A 245 -7.56 -11.64 -11.06
C ILE A 245 -7.60 -12.92 -10.24
N PRO A 246 -6.51 -13.70 -10.25
CA PRO A 246 -6.45 -14.96 -9.54
C PRO A 246 -6.49 -14.76 -8.01
N VAL A 247 -7.30 -15.57 -7.33
CA VAL A 247 -7.31 -15.63 -5.86
C VAL A 247 -6.27 -16.65 -5.41
N TRP A 248 -5.28 -16.18 -4.66
CA TRP A 248 -4.21 -17.00 -4.11
C TRP A 248 -4.53 -17.43 -2.68
N ARG A 249 -5.09 -18.63 -2.52
CA ARG A 249 -5.30 -19.27 -1.23
C ARG A 249 -3.98 -19.77 -0.65
N ARG A 250 -3.97 -20.04 0.65
CA ARG A 250 -2.77 -20.45 1.41
C ARG A 250 -2.08 -21.69 0.81
N ASP A 251 -2.86 -22.70 0.42
CA ASP A 251 -2.38 -23.92 -0.21
C ASP A 251 -1.66 -23.66 -1.55
N ARG A 252 -2.22 -22.80 -2.39
CA ARG A 252 -1.59 -22.40 -3.67
C ARG A 252 -0.30 -21.62 -3.46
N ARG A 253 -0.25 -20.72 -2.45
CA ARG A 253 0.97 -19.99 -2.09
C ARG A 253 2.06 -20.94 -1.62
N ALA A 254 1.73 -21.88 -0.72
CA ALA A 254 2.66 -22.90 -0.23
C ALA A 254 3.18 -23.80 -1.37
N MET A 255 2.31 -24.19 -2.30
CA MET A 255 2.72 -24.98 -3.47
C MET A 255 3.65 -24.19 -4.40
N LEU A 256 3.41 -22.89 -4.58
CA LEU A 256 4.28 -22.00 -5.37
C LEU A 256 5.67 -21.88 -4.73
N ALA A 257 5.72 -21.68 -3.41
CA ALA A 257 6.97 -21.66 -2.64
C ALA A 257 7.74 -22.98 -2.78
N ALA A 258 7.06 -24.11 -2.59
CA ALA A 258 7.68 -25.42 -2.70
C ALA A 258 8.25 -25.70 -4.11
N ARG A 259 7.55 -25.28 -5.18
CA ARG A 259 8.02 -25.40 -6.56
C ARG A 259 9.27 -24.57 -6.83
N PHE A 260 9.33 -23.35 -6.27
CA PHE A 260 10.53 -22.52 -6.39
C PHE A 260 11.70 -23.11 -5.61
N LEU A 261 11.49 -23.47 -4.34
CA LEU A 261 12.56 -24.00 -3.49
C LEU A 261 13.10 -25.36 -3.96
N ALA A 262 12.34 -26.09 -4.78
CA ALA A 262 12.77 -27.33 -5.41
C ALA A 262 13.38 -27.13 -6.82
N SER A 263 13.55 -25.88 -7.27
CA SER A 263 14.09 -25.59 -8.60
C SER A 263 15.62 -25.50 -8.59
N ASP A 264 16.22 -25.63 -9.78
CA ASP A 264 17.66 -25.51 -9.97
C ASP A 264 18.17 -24.11 -9.59
N GLU A 265 17.35 -23.07 -9.83
CA GLU A 265 17.69 -21.69 -9.51
C GLU A 265 17.80 -21.44 -7.99
N ALA A 266 17.11 -22.23 -7.18
CA ALA A 266 17.16 -22.18 -5.73
C ALA A 266 18.20 -23.13 -5.12
N ALA A 267 18.78 -24.05 -5.91
CA ALA A 267 19.71 -25.09 -5.40
C ALA A 267 20.99 -24.52 -4.77
N GLU A 268 21.43 -23.32 -5.18
CA GLU A 268 22.62 -22.67 -4.66
C GLU A 268 22.39 -21.83 -3.40
N LEU A 269 21.15 -21.75 -2.90
CA LEU A 269 20.82 -20.97 -1.70
C LEU A 269 21.33 -21.71 -0.44
N SER A 270 22.23 -21.08 0.29
CA SER A 270 22.98 -21.71 1.40
C SER A 270 22.14 -21.95 2.66
N ASP A 271 21.15 -21.09 2.94
CA ASP A 271 20.28 -21.19 4.12
C ASP A 271 18.85 -21.49 3.69
N SER A 272 18.44 -22.77 3.86
CA SER A 272 17.11 -23.22 3.45
C SER A 272 15.96 -22.58 4.27
N TYR A 273 16.21 -22.25 5.54
CA TYR A 273 15.21 -21.62 6.39
C TYR A 273 15.00 -20.15 5.99
N ALA A 274 16.10 -19.38 5.90
CA ALA A 274 16.04 -17.99 5.43
C ALA A 274 15.47 -17.90 4.01
N ALA A 275 15.87 -18.80 3.10
CA ALA A 275 15.33 -18.87 1.74
C ALA A 275 13.82 -19.09 1.72
N SER A 276 13.30 -20.01 2.54
CA SER A 276 11.86 -20.25 2.66
C SER A 276 11.10 -19.01 3.14
N ARG A 277 11.60 -18.36 4.17
CA ARG A 277 10.99 -17.15 4.73
C ARG A 277 11.00 -15.98 3.73
N CYS A 278 12.13 -15.77 3.06
CA CYS A 278 12.26 -14.75 2.01
C CYS A 278 11.29 -15.02 0.85
N THR A 279 11.16 -16.29 0.44
CA THR A 279 10.20 -16.71 -0.60
C THR A 279 8.77 -16.39 -0.21
N ASP A 280 8.37 -16.65 1.04
CA ASP A 280 7.03 -16.32 1.55
C ASP A 280 6.74 -14.81 1.45
N HIS A 281 7.73 -13.96 1.72
CA HIS A 281 7.59 -12.50 1.58
C HIS A 281 7.43 -12.07 0.12
N ILE A 282 8.21 -12.64 -0.81
CA ILE A 282 8.10 -12.38 -2.24
C ILE A 282 6.71 -12.77 -2.76
N ILE A 283 6.23 -13.96 -2.39
CA ILE A 283 4.90 -14.45 -2.79
C ILE A 283 3.79 -13.58 -2.18
N THR A 284 3.92 -13.21 -0.90
CA THR A 284 2.95 -12.34 -0.23
C THR A 284 2.84 -11.00 -0.94
N HIS A 285 3.97 -10.37 -1.27
CA HIS A 285 3.97 -9.12 -2.04
C HIS A 285 3.28 -9.31 -3.40
N GLY A 286 3.63 -10.34 -4.15
CA GLY A 286 3.04 -10.59 -5.48
C GLY A 286 1.54 -10.90 -5.43
N CYS A 287 1.08 -11.62 -4.40
CA CYS A 287 -0.32 -12.00 -4.26
C CYS A 287 -1.21 -10.87 -3.73
N ASP A 288 -0.73 -10.13 -2.72
CA ASP A 288 -1.57 -9.21 -1.97
C ASP A 288 -1.41 -7.75 -2.44
N ILE A 289 -0.25 -7.40 -2.96
CA ILE A 289 0.09 -6.03 -3.37
C ILE A 289 0.04 -5.89 -4.89
N ASP A 290 0.62 -6.84 -5.61
CA ASP A 290 0.76 -6.81 -7.07
C ASP A 290 -0.41 -7.53 -7.77
N SER A 291 -1.62 -7.30 -7.32
CA SER A 291 -2.87 -7.75 -7.97
C SER A 291 -2.90 -9.25 -8.28
N GLY A 292 -2.35 -10.09 -7.40
CA GLY A 292 -2.35 -11.55 -7.56
C GLY A 292 -1.36 -12.08 -8.60
N ARG A 293 -0.28 -11.35 -8.90
CA ARG A 293 0.73 -11.71 -9.90
C ARG A 293 2.10 -12.01 -9.27
N PRO A 294 2.23 -13.09 -8.48
CA PRO A 294 3.49 -13.40 -7.80
C PRO A 294 4.65 -13.71 -8.75
N LEU A 295 4.39 -14.19 -9.96
CA LEU A 295 5.43 -14.48 -10.96
C LEU A 295 5.89 -13.25 -11.74
N ARG A 296 5.11 -12.17 -11.76
CA ARG A 296 5.53 -10.93 -12.38
C ARG A 296 6.81 -10.41 -11.73
N ILE A 297 7.78 -10.07 -12.56
CA ILE A 297 9.06 -9.49 -12.16
C ILE A 297 9.35 -8.26 -13.02
N SER A 298 9.93 -7.23 -12.40
CA SER A 298 10.40 -6.03 -13.09
C SER A 298 11.42 -5.28 -12.26
N PRO A 299 12.27 -4.43 -12.85
CA PRO A 299 13.17 -3.54 -12.11
C PRO A 299 12.44 -2.68 -11.07
N ARG A 300 11.31 -2.07 -11.45
CA ARG A 300 10.50 -1.23 -10.54
C ARG A 300 9.86 -2.03 -9.41
N LYS A 301 9.35 -3.23 -9.69
CA LYS A 301 8.80 -4.10 -8.64
C LYS A 301 9.86 -4.52 -7.64
N VAL A 302 11.07 -4.85 -8.10
CA VAL A 302 12.22 -5.18 -7.25
C VAL A 302 12.57 -4.01 -6.34
N GLU A 303 12.73 -2.81 -6.88
CA GLU A 303 12.99 -1.60 -6.12
C GLU A 303 11.89 -1.31 -5.09
N SER A 304 10.63 -1.34 -5.52
CA SER A 304 9.48 -1.17 -4.65
C SER A 304 9.43 -2.19 -3.52
N PHE A 305 9.71 -3.45 -3.81
CA PHE A 305 9.73 -4.53 -2.83
C PHE A 305 10.85 -4.34 -1.80
N LEU A 306 12.10 -4.14 -2.26
CA LEU A 306 13.27 -4.06 -1.39
C LEU A 306 13.35 -2.75 -0.59
N LEU A 307 13.03 -1.60 -1.22
CA LEU A 307 13.28 -0.30 -0.60
C LEU A 307 12.06 0.30 0.11
N HIS A 308 10.86 -0.20 -0.20
CA HIS A 308 9.65 0.40 0.35
C HIS A 308 8.77 -0.61 1.10
N TRP A 309 8.40 -1.72 0.47
CA TRP A 309 7.45 -2.65 1.08
C TRP A 309 8.06 -3.45 2.23
N LEU A 310 9.22 -4.09 2.01
CA LEU A 310 9.90 -4.85 3.07
C LEU A 310 10.20 -3.97 4.29
N PRO A 311 10.94 -2.83 4.15
CA PRO A 311 11.29 -2.00 5.30
C PRO A 311 10.08 -1.38 6.01
N GLY A 312 8.98 -1.22 5.29
CA GLY A 312 7.75 -0.67 5.84
C GLY A 312 6.83 -1.66 6.53
N ARG A 313 6.99 -2.98 6.35
CA ARG A 313 5.99 -3.97 6.78
C ARG A 313 6.54 -5.25 7.39
N VAL A 314 7.78 -5.60 7.12
CA VAL A 314 8.35 -6.88 7.51
C VAL A 314 9.56 -6.67 8.41
N VAL A 315 9.61 -7.40 9.52
CA VAL A 315 10.81 -7.52 10.34
C VAL A 315 11.56 -8.76 9.87
N LEU A 316 12.73 -8.55 9.24
CA LEU A 316 13.60 -9.64 8.81
C LEU A 316 14.66 -9.92 9.86
N LEU A 317 14.96 -11.19 10.08
CA LEU A 317 16.14 -11.61 10.83
C LEU A 317 17.44 -11.26 10.08
N PRO A 318 18.59 -11.17 10.76
CA PRO A 318 19.86 -10.91 10.11
C PRO A 318 20.14 -11.86 8.93
N GLU A 319 19.89 -13.16 9.10
CA GLU A 319 20.07 -14.19 8.08
C GLU A 319 19.11 -14.00 6.90
N GLU A 320 17.88 -13.58 7.16
CA GLU A 320 16.89 -13.25 6.13
C GLU A 320 17.28 -11.99 5.36
N GLN A 321 17.88 -10.98 6.04
CA GLN A 321 18.36 -9.76 5.38
C GLN A 321 19.52 -10.06 4.43
N GLU A 322 20.44 -10.91 4.84
CA GLU A 322 21.56 -11.33 4.00
C GLU A 322 21.10 -12.21 2.82
N ALA A 323 20.18 -13.13 3.06
CA ALA A 323 19.65 -14.03 2.04
C ALA A 323 18.73 -13.35 1.01
N MET A 324 17.99 -12.30 1.40
CA MET A 324 16.93 -11.72 0.59
C MET A 324 17.35 -11.33 -0.83
N PRO A 325 18.47 -10.61 -1.09
CA PRO A 325 18.88 -10.29 -2.47
C PRO A 325 19.18 -11.54 -3.31
N HIS A 326 19.79 -12.56 -2.71
CA HIS A 326 20.14 -13.81 -3.39
C HIS A 326 18.89 -14.63 -3.73
N VAL A 327 17.95 -14.73 -2.78
CA VAL A 327 16.67 -15.40 -2.99
C VAL A 327 15.84 -14.68 -4.06
N LEU A 328 15.83 -13.34 -4.04
CA LEU A 328 15.13 -12.54 -5.03
C LEU A 328 15.77 -12.69 -6.42
N ALA A 329 17.10 -12.73 -6.53
CA ALA A 329 17.79 -12.99 -7.80
C ALA A 329 17.49 -14.39 -8.35
N ALA A 330 17.46 -15.40 -7.49
CA ALA A 330 17.03 -16.77 -7.87
C ALA A 330 15.56 -16.77 -8.32
N TRP A 331 14.67 -16.08 -7.58
CA TRP A 331 13.26 -15.92 -7.94
C TRP A 331 13.08 -15.25 -9.30
N VAL A 332 13.85 -14.19 -9.59
CA VAL A 332 13.80 -13.48 -10.88
C VAL A 332 14.14 -14.41 -12.04
N ARG A 333 15.19 -15.23 -11.93
CA ARG A 333 15.53 -16.23 -12.95
C ARG A 333 14.42 -17.27 -13.13
N TRP A 334 13.93 -17.81 -12.01
CA TRP A 334 12.90 -18.82 -12.01
C TRP A 334 11.54 -18.33 -12.53
N ALA A 335 11.11 -17.16 -12.11
CA ALA A 335 9.83 -16.58 -12.50
C ALA A 335 9.87 -16.04 -13.93
N GLY A 336 10.96 -15.41 -14.35
CA GLY A 336 11.11 -14.83 -15.68
C GLY A 336 10.95 -15.86 -16.81
N SER A 337 11.54 -17.04 -16.65
CA SER A 337 11.38 -18.12 -17.64
C SER A 337 9.92 -18.63 -17.72
N ARG A 338 9.18 -18.58 -16.61
CA ARG A 338 7.77 -19.04 -16.53
C ARG A 338 6.77 -18.01 -17.01
N ASP A 339 7.11 -16.73 -16.86
CA ASP A 339 6.31 -15.60 -17.34
C ASP A 339 6.61 -15.26 -18.81
N GLY A 340 7.55 -15.99 -19.45
CA GLY A 340 7.92 -15.80 -20.84
C GLY A 340 8.65 -14.50 -21.14
N LEU A 341 9.36 -13.96 -20.14
CA LEU A 341 10.13 -12.74 -20.30
C LEU A 341 11.37 -12.98 -21.17
N PRO A 342 11.72 -12.06 -22.08
CA PRO A 342 12.96 -12.12 -22.83
C PRO A 342 14.19 -12.01 -21.90
N GLU A 343 15.31 -12.64 -22.29
CA GLU A 343 16.54 -12.65 -21.49
C GLU A 343 17.03 -11.24 -21.13
N VAL A 344 16.88 -10.28 -22.02
CA VAL A 344 17.24 -8.87 -21.77
C VAL A 344 16.42 -8.28 -20.62
N ALA A 345 15.15 -8.63 -20.50
CA ALA A 345 14.27 -8.15 -19.42
C ALA A 345 14.61 -8.83 -18.08
N VAL A 346 14.93 -10.12 -18.11
CA VAL A 346 15.42 -10.85 -16.93
C VAL A 346 16.75 -10.26 -16.47
N GLY A 347 17.69 -10.00 -17.39
CA GLY A 347 18.97 -9.35 -17.10
C GLY A 347 18.80 -7.99 -16.44
N ALA A 348 17.99 -7.10 -17.03
CA ALA A 348 17.70 -5.77 -16.46
C ALA A 348 17.07 -5.87 -15.05
N THR A 349 16.25 -6.89 -14.77
CA THR A 349 15.66 -7.09 -13.45
C THR A 349 16.70 -7.61 -12.44
N LEU A 350 17.63 -8.47 -12.86
CA LEU A 350 18.74 -8.90 -12.03
C LEU A 350 19.69 -7.74 -11.67
N ASP A 351 19.99 -6.88 -12.64
CA ASP A 351 20.80 -5.67 -12.39
C ASP A 351 20.15 -4.79 -11.33
N ALA A 352 18.83 -4.59 -11.41
CA ALA A 352 18.07 -3.83 -10.42
C ALA A 352 18.11 -4.47 -9.02
N VAL A 353 18.13 -5.81 -8.89
CA VAL A 353 18.31 -6.49 -7.60
C VAL A 353 19.64 -6.09 -6.97
N TRP A 354 20.73 -6.16 -7.73
CA TRP A 354 22.06 -5.88 -7.22
C TRP A 354 22.30 -4.39 -6.96
N GLU A 355 21.80 -3.52 -7.82
CA GLU A 355 21.85 -2.06 -7.61
C GLU A 355 21.08 -1.64 -6.35
N SER A 356 19.92 -2.26 -6.10
CA SER A 356 19.10 -1.98 -4.92
C SER A 356 19.66 -2.55 -3.61
N THR A 357 20.57 -3.52 -3.65
CA THR A 357 21.05 -4.25 -2.47
C THR A 357 21.72 -3.33 -1.44
N ALA A 358 22.58 -2.40 -1.88
CA ALA A 358 23.25 -1.47 -0.97
C ALA A 358 22.29 -0.46 -0.34
N ALA A 359 21.29 -0.01 -1.11
CA ALA A 359 20.23 0.85 -0.61
C ALA A 359 19.29 0.10 0.33
N PHE A 360 18.94 -1.15 0.04
CA PHE A 360 18.16 -2.03 0.89
C PHE A 360 18.80 -2.19 2.27
N ALA A 361 20.09 -2.53 2.33
CA ALA A 361 20.81 -2.70 3.59
C ALA A 361 20.81 -1.42 4.46
N ARG A 362 20.93 -0.23 3.83
CA ARG A 362 20.84 1.06 4.54
C ARG A 362 19.42 1.36 5.00
N THR A 363 18.47 1.24 4.08
CA THR A 363 17.03 1.56 4.34
C THR A 363 16.46 0.65 5.42
N TYR A 364 16.88 -0.61 5.43
CA TYR A 364 16.42 -1.59 6.42
C TYR A 364 16.97 -1.31 7.82
N ARG A 365 18.10 -0.62 7.93
CA ARG A 365 18.75 -0.21 9.19
C ARG A 365 18.35 1.20 9.63
N ASP A 366 17.59 1.95 8.83
CA ASP A 366 17.20 3.32 9.15
C ASP A 366 16.20 3.34 10.33
N PRO A 367 16.62 3.85 11.51
CA PRO A 367 15.75 3.91 12.69
C PRO A 367 14.61 4.93 12.54
N ALA A 368 14.69 5.87 11.60
CA ALA A 368 13.64 6.86 11.37
C ALA A 368 12.37 6.27 10.73
N ARG A 369 12.43 5.03 10.24
CA ARG A 369 11.26 4.34 9.71
C ARG A 369 10.51 3.58 10.81
N PRO A 370 9.16 3.54 10.78
CA PRO A 370 8.35 2.92 11.84
C PRO A 370 8.70 1.46 12.16
N LEU A 371 9.25 0.72 11.18
CA LEU A 371 9.72 -0.64 11.38
C LEU A 371 11.23 -0.74 11.65
N GLY A 372 12.02 0.28 11.31
CA GLY A 372 13.43 0.35 11.67
C GLY A 372 13.64 0.21 13.18
N LEU A 373 12.76 0.83 13.98
CA LEU A 373 12.73 0.67 15.43
C LEU A 373 12.42 -0.77 15.86
N ARG A 374 11.46 -1.43 15.20
CA ARG A 374 11.12 -2.82 15.53
C ARG A 374 12.22 -3.79 15.15
N GLN A 375 12.92 -3.54 14.06
CA GLN A 375 14.03 -4.36 13.61
C GLN A 375 15.26 -4.21 14.50
N GLU A 376 15.58 -2.99 14.87
CA GLU A 376 16.63 -2.72 15.84
C GLU A 376 16.32 -3.38 17.18
N ALA A 377 15.06 -3.32 17.60
CA ALA A 377 14.59 -4.00 18.78
C ALA A 377 14.71 -5.52 18.69
N VAL A 378 14.38 -6.12 17.52
CA VAL A 378 14.57 -7.57 17.30
C VAL A 378 16.06 -7.93 17.29
N ARG A 379 16.94 -7.15 16.64
CA ARG A 379 18.40 -7.36 16.70
C ARG A 379 18.92 -7.29 18.13
N ARG A 380 18.47 -6.32 18.91
CA ARG A 380 18.83 -6.19 20.32
C ARG A 380 18.35 -7.38 21.15
N LEU A 381 17.15 -7.90 20.88
CA LEU A 381 16.58 -9.01 21.62
C LEU A 381 17.12 -10.39 21.19
N LEU A 382 17.64 -10.50 19.98
CA LEU A 382 18.11 -11.76 19.40
C LEU A 382 19.55 -11.62 18.85
N PRO A 383 20.51 -11.13 19.65
CA PRO A 383 21.91 -10.98 19.18
C PRO A 383 22.58 -12.31 18.82
N ASP A 384 22.02 -13.41 19.32
CA ASP A 384 22.51 -14.78 19.19
C ASP A 384 21.52 -15.73 18.48
N GLY A 385 20.43 -15.20 17.92
CA GLY A 385 19.40 -16.01 17.25
C GLY A 385 18.58 -16.92 18.20
N ASP A 386 18.75 -16.81 19.52
CA ASP A 386 18.02 -17.65 20.50
C ASP A 386 16.57 -17.20 20.69
N PHE A 387 15.67 -17.75 19.87
CA PHE A 387 14.23 -17.49 19.97
C PHE A 387 13.62 -17.95 21.28
N ALA A 388 14.19 -18.96 21.97
CA ALA A 388 13.69 -19.40 23.26
C ALA A 388 13.90 -18.33 24.33
N ALA A 389 14.91 -17.47 24.17
CA ALA A 389 15.18 -16.36 25.06
C ALA A 389 14.28 -15.13 24.79
N LEU A 390 13.62 -15.05 23.65
CA LEU A 390 12.89 -13.84 23.21
C LEU A 390 11.88 -13.34 24.25
N ALA A 391 10.99 -14.20 24.73
CA ALA A 391 9.97 -13.81 25.71
C ALA A 391 10.59 -13.29 27.02
N ARG A 392 11.65 -13.93 27.47
CA ARG A 392 12.41 -13.54 28.66
C ARG A 392 13.10 -12.19 28.50
N ARG A 393 13.75 -11.98 27.34
CA ARG A 393 14.44 -10.73 27.00
C ARG A 393 13.45 -9.57 26.83
N MET A 394 12.31 -9.81 26.17
CA MET A 394 11.21 -8.83 26.10
C MET A 394 10.61 -8.48 27.46
N PHE A 395 10.55 -9.44 28.37
CA PHE A 395 10.10 -9.19 29.72
C PHE A 395 11.13 -8.36 30.51
N ALA A 396 12.43 -8.63 30.33
CA ALA A 396 13.51 -7.88 30.97
C ALA A 396 13.55 -6.42 30.46
N PHE A 397 13.60 -6.22 29.16
CA PHE A 397 13.64 -4.91 28.50
C PHE A 397 12.55 -4.85 27.44
N PRO A 398 11.37 -4.27 27.76
CA PRO A 398 10.24 -4.23 26.84
C PRO A 398 10.54 -3.34 25.62
N LEU A 399 9.91 -3.71 24.52
CA LEU A 399 9.94 -2.90 23.29
C LEU A 399 9.05 -1.67 23.50
N MET A 400 9.67 -0.52 23.66
CA MET A 400 8.98 0.75 23.77
C MET A 400 8.69 1.31 22.37
N ALA A 401 7.41 1.40 22.03
CA ALA A 401 6.94 2.09 20.81
C ALA A 401 6.81 3.61 21.07
N SER A 402 7.85 4.21 21.65
CA SER A 402 7.86 5.64 22.00
C SER A 402 8.67 6.42 20.97
N GLU A 403 8.17 7.57 20.54
CA GLU A 403 8.92 8.50 19.69
C GLU A 403 10.24 8.92 20.35
N ILE A 404 10.29 8.99 21.69
CA ILE A 404 11.49 9.34 22.45
C ILE A 404 12.63 8.34 22.17
N VAL A 405 12.33 7.04 22.16
CA VAL A 405 13.32 5.99 21.84
C VAL A 405 13.75 6.07 20.37
N ALA A 406 12.85 6.51 19.50
CA ALA A 406 13.13 6.70 18.07
C ALA A 406 14.07 7.85 17.78
N TRP A 407 13.99 8.93 18.55
CA TRP A 407 14.77 10.15 18.33
C TRP A 407 16.20 10.07 18.87
N ALA A 408 16.42 9.24 19.89
CA ALA A 408 17.72 9.10 20.53
C ALA A 408 18.06 7.62 20.82
N PRO A 409 18.19 6.78 19.78
CA PRO A 409 18.39 5.34 19.96
C PRO A 409 19.68 5.02 20.72
N GLU A 410 20.70 5.87 20.65
CA GLU A 410 21.97 5.70 21.37
C GLU A 410 21.82 5.87 22.90
N GLU A 411 20.85 6.68 23.35
CA GLU A 411 20.57 6.86 24.77
C GLU A 411 19.90 5.62 25.41
N PHE A 412 19.30 4.76 24.60
CA PHE A 412 18.61 3.54 25.00
C PHE A 412 19.38 2.25 24.64
N ASP A 413 20.68 2.37 24.46
CA ASP A 413 21.54 1.24 24.11
C ASP A 413 21.63 0.23 25.26
N LEU A 414 21.13 -1.00 25.04
CA LEU A 414 21.10 -2.07 26.04
C LEU A 414 22.49 -2.62 26.38
N ASP A 415 23.49 -2.36 25.56
CA ASP A 415 24.87 -2.77 25.87
C ASP A 415 25.51 -1.89 26.95
N THR A 416 24.98 -0.69 27.16
CA THR A 416 25.43 0.24 28.19
C THR A 416 24.51 0.22 29.43
N SER A 417 25.05 0.42 30.64
CA SER A 417 24.26 0.57 31.86
C SER A 417 23.37 1.83 31.78
N GLN A 418 23.90 2.90 31.21
CA GLN A 418 23.15 4.15 31.04
C GLN A 418 21.90 3.94 30.16
N GLY A 419 22.04 3.26 29.02
CA GLY A 419 20.93 3.01 28.10
C GLY A 419 19.89 2.05 28.69
N ARG A 420 20.32 0.99 29.40
CA ARG A 420 19.41 0.09 30.15
C ARG A 420 18.62 0.85 31.21
N ARG A 421 19.26 1.74 31.96
CA ARG A 421 18.61 2.58 32.99
C ARG A 421 17.65 3.58 32.36
N ALA A 422 18.03 4.23 31.26
CA ALA A 422 17.17 5.15 30.54
C ALA A 422 15.88 4.45 30.06
N LEU A 423 16.01 3.24 29.48
CA LEU A 423 14.87 2.45 29.05
C LEU A 423 13.97 2.03 30.21
N LEU A 424 14.54 1.54 31.31
CA LEU A 424 13.78 1.13 32.50
C LEU A 424 13.12 2.33 33.20
N ARG A 425 13.77 3.50 33.19
CA ARG A 425 13.19 4.74 33.72
C ARG A 425 11.95 5.14 32.90
N LEU A 426 12.07 5.11 31.59
CA LEU A 426 10.97 5.41 30.69
C LEU A 426 9.82 4.40 30.86
N ASP A 427 10.13 3.11 30.90
CA ASP A 427 9.15 2.04 31.02
C ASP A 427 8.44 2.02 32.40
N HIS A 428 9.19 2.17 33.48
CA HIS A 428 8.66 1.98 34.82
C HIS A 428 8.07 3.25 35.46
N PHE A 429 8.72 4.39 35.19
CA PHE A 429 8.32 5.68 35.76
C PHE A 429 7.65 6.63 34.76
N GLY A 430 7.72 6.33 33.46
CA GLY A 430 7.25 7.24 32.41
C GLY A 430 8.10 8.52 32.33
N GLU A 431 9.39 8.45 32.69
CA GLU A 431 10.30 9.59 32.76
C GLU A 431 11.48 9.43 31.80
N TYR A 432 11.91 10.53 31.18
CA TYR A 432 13.07 10.59 30.30
C TYR A 432 14.00 11.75 30.66
N ASP A 433 15.28 11.66 30.30
CA ASP A 433 16.26 12.71 30.59
C ASP A 433 16.03 13.92 29.64
N ALA A 434 15.81 15.10 30.23
CA ALA A 434 15.51 16.33 29.49
C ALA A 434 16.68 16.91 28.70
N THR A 435 17.86 16.30 28.76
CA THR A 435 19.04 16.71 27.96
C THR A 435 18.92 16.34 26.49
N THR A 436 17.96 15.48 26.13
CA THR A 436 17.66 15.12 24.74
C THR A 436 17.00 16.30 24.02
N PRO A 437 17.59 16.85 22.94
CA PRO A 437 17.05 18.01 22.26
C PRO A 437 15.75 17.66 21.51
N HIS A 438 14.63 17.98 22.13
CA HIS A 438 13.34 17.94 21.44
C HIS A 438 13.23 19.14 20.49
N ASN A 439 13.43 18.95 19.20
CA ASN A 439 13.03 19.91 18.19
C ASN A 439 11.50 20.01 18.20
N GLY A 440 10.97 21.13 18.70
CA GLY A 440 9.58 21.42 19.04
C GLY A 440 8.52 21.27 17.96
N ARG A 441 8.46 20.09 17.31
CA ARG A 441 7.31 19.66 16.52
C ARG A 441 6.40 18.86 17.44
N HIS A 442 5.25 19.43 17.74
CA HIS A 442 4.19 18.83 18.53
C HIS A 442 3.86 17.43 17.99
N SER A 443 4.18 16.43 18.80
CA SER A 443 3.81 15.04 18.58
C SER A 443 2.30 14.87 18.70
N SER A 444 1.73 14.06 17.82
CA SER A 444 0.33 13.68 17.83
C SER A 444 -0.02 12.91 19.11
N GLY A 445 -0.75 13.51 20.01
CA GLY A 445 -1.71 12.98 20.99
C GLY A 445 -1.37 11.81 21.93
N ARG A 446 -0.33 11.01 21.72
CA ARG A 446 0.01 9.83 22.55
C ARG A 446 1.18 10.03 23.50
N ASP A 447 2.06 11.00 23.27
CA ASP A 447 3.28 11.23 24.07
C ASP A 447 3.08 12.10 25.32
N HIS A 448 1.86 12.47 25.65
CA HIS A 448 1.55 13.22 26.87
C HIS A 448 1.76 12.44 28.18
N TRP A 449 2.11 11.16 28.09
CA TRP A 449 2.29 10.28 29.26
C TRP A 449 3.73 10.28 29.80
N TYR A 450 4.71 10.75 29.03
CA TYR A 450 6.11 10.76 29.44
C TYR A 450 6.53 12.12 29.92
N ARG A 451 7.20 12.18 31.05
CA ARG A 451 7.60 13.41 31.72
C ARG A 451 9.13 13.56 31.73
N PRO A 452 9.66 14.76 31.49
CA PRO A 452 11.08 15.00 31.69
C PRO A 452 11.41 14.89 33.18
N VAL A 453 12.58 14.33 33.48
CA VAL A 453 13.12 14.29 34.85
C VAL A 453 13.40 15.71 35.31
N THR A 454 12.63 16.20 36.26
CA THR A 454 12.78 17.58 36.79
C THR A 454 13.56 17.63 38.11
N ARG A 455 13.70 16.51 38.81
CA ARG A 455 14.45 16.39 40.07
C ARG A 455 15.03 14.99 40.21
N HIS A 456 16.30 14.91 40.62
CA HIS A 456 16.94 13.67 41.03
C HIS A 456 16.35 13.22 42.37
N ASP A 457 15.66 12.07 42.37
CA ASP A 457 15.13 11.42 43.56
C ASP A 457 16.03 10.22 43.92
N PRO A 458 16.73 10.26 45.09
CA PRO A 458 17.65 9.18 45.47
C PRO A 458 16.96 7.84 45.68
N ASP A 459 15.68 7.82 46.03
CA ASP A 459 14.92 6.59 46.25
C ASP A 459 14.58 5.91 44.91
N ARG A 460 14.21 6.70 43.93
CA ARG A 460 14.00 6.23 42.54
C ARG A 460 15.27 5.73 41.88
N GLU A 461 16.40 6.40 42.10
CA GLU A 461 17.69 5.93 41.59
C GLU A 461 18.08 4.57 42.21
N ARG A 462 17.85 4.36 43.50
CA ARG A 462 18.07 3.07 44.15
C ARG A 462 17.11 1.99 43.65
N GLU A 463 15.88 2.33 43.36
CA GLU A 463 14.92 1.41 42.75
C GLU A 463 15.34 1.05 41.31
N LEU A 464 15.78 2.03 40.52
CA LEU A 464 16.27 1.81 39.17
C LEU A 464 17.50 0.91 39.12
N ASP A 465 18.43 1.07 40.08
CA ASP A 465 19.59 0.20 40.24
C ASP A 465 19.21 -1.27 40.54
N ARG A 466 18.18 -1.47 41.33
CA ARG A 466 17.68 -2.81 41.61
C ARG A 466 16.99 -3.43 40.41
N LEU A 467 16.16 -2.64 39.71
CA LEU A 467 15.47 -3.08 38.51
C LEU A 467 16.46 -3.41 37.38
N GLU A 468 17.53 -2.62 37.20
CA GLU A 468 18.56 -2.92 36.19
C GLU A 468 19.25 -4.26 36.50
N ARG A 469 19.67 -4.47 37.74
CA ARG A 469 20.30 -5.75 38.14
C ARG A 469 19.38 -6.94 37.92
N LEU A 470 18.10 -6.81 38.23
CA LEU A 470 17.08 -7.85 38.00
C LEU A 470 16.88 -8.09 36.50
N ALA A 471 16.72 -7.03 35.73
CA ALA A 471 16.52 -7.11 34.29
C ALA A 471 17.71 -7.76 33.57
N VAL A 472 18.95 -7.42 33.95
CA VAL A 472 20.16 -8.06 33.42
C VAL A 472 20.22 -9.55 33.74
N ARG A 473 19.84 -9.96 34.96
CA ARG A 473 19.75 -11.38 35.34
C ARG A 473 18.70 -12.13 34.51
N LEU A 474 17.55 -11.51 34.31
CA LEU A 474 16.50 -12.05 33.45
C LEU A 474 16.96 -12.14 32.00
N TRP A 475 17.63 -11.11 31.48
CA TRP A 475 18.21 -11.10 30.15
C TRP A 475 19.11 -12.31 29.88
N HIS A 476 20.02 -12.57 30.80
CA HIS A 476 20.94 -13.70 30.70
C HIS A 476 20.36 -15.04 31.16
N GLY A 477 19.13 -15.05 31.72
CA GLY A 477 18.51 -16.27 32.26
C GLY A 477 19.23 -16.87 33.47
N ARG A 478 19.79 -16.02 34.32
CA ARG A 478 20.55 -16.45 35.51
C ARG A 478 19.97 -15.87 36.78
N PRO A 479 19.58 -16.72 37.76
CA PRO A 479 19.53 -18.19 37.71
C PRO A 479 18.39 -18.69 36.77
N PRO A 480 18.46 -19.94 36.28
CA PRO A 480 17.50 -20.47 35.29
C PRO A 480 16.05 -20.45 35.77
N ASN A 481 15.79 -20.65 37.06
CA ASN A 481 14.44 -20.66 37.67
C ASN A 481 13.84 -19.26 37.86
N LEU A 482 14.63 -18.19 37.70
CA LEU A 482 14.12 -16.81 37.80
C LEU A 482 13.04 -16.51 36.72
N TRP A 483 13.33 -16.87 35.47
CA TRP A 483 12.35 -16.73 34.38
C TRP A 483 11.15 -17.68 34.56
N ALA A 484 11.38 -18.90 35.03
CA ALA A 484 10.31 -19.86 35.29
C ALA A 484 9.31 -19.33 36.35
N ALA A 485 9.82 -18.68 37.39
CA ALA A 485 8.99 -18.03 38.40
C ALA A 485 8.20 -16.85 37.82
N ALA A 486 8.87 -15.97 37.06
CA ALA A 486 8.21 -14.86 36.37
C ALA A 486 7.05 -15.34 35.47
N ARG A 487 7.31 -16.39 34.67
CA ARG A 487 6.32 -16.96 33.77
C ARG A 487 5.10 -17.53 34.51
N ARG A 488 5.30 -18.28 35.62
CA ARG A 488 4.18 -18.79 36.42
C ARG A 488 3.30 -17.67 36.98
N MET A 489 3.90 -16.55 37.40
CA MET A 489 3.15 -15.39 37.86
C MET A 489 2.36 -14.73 36.71
N LEU A 490 2.98 -14.56 35.53
CA LEU A 490 2.31 -14.04 34.37
C LEU A 490 1.15 -14.93 33.90
N ASP A 491 1.34 -16.25 33.90
CA ASP A 491 0.31 -17.24 33.55
C ASP A 491 -0.89 -17.19 34.50
N ARG A 492 -0.68 -16.71 35.75
CA ARG A 492 -1.75 -16.43 36.74
C ARG A 492 -2.36 -15.03 36.60
N GLY A 493 -1.96 -14.25 35.60
CA GLY A 493 -2.49 -12.92 35.32
C GLY A 493 -1.85 -11.79 36.15
N VAL A 494 -0.73 -12.03 36.82
CA VAL A 494 -0.02 -10.98 37.58
C VAL A 494 0.67 -10.05 36.58
N GLY A 495 0.41 -8.75 36.70
CA GLY A 495 1.00 -7.75 35.80
C GLY A 495 2.52 -7.61 35.97
N ARG A 496 3.25 -7.31 34.88
CA ARG A 496 4.72 -7.19 34.84
C ARG A 496 5.34 -6.35 35.98
N PRO A 497 4.83 -5.15 36.35
CA PRO A 497 5.42 -4.35 37.42
C PRO A 497 5.38 -5.11 38.80
N SER A 498 4.29 -5.82 39.07
CA SER A 498 4.15 -6.61 40.28
C SER A 498 5.07 -7.83 40.30
N VAL A 499 5.23 -8.50 39.12
CA VAL A 499 6.18 -9.61 38.99
C VAL A 499 7.62 -9.13 39.26
N LEU A 500 8.04 -8.01 38.65
CA LEU A 500 9.38 -7.45 38.88
C LEU A 500 9.61 -7.12 40.36
N ARG A 501 8.64 -6.49 41.03
CA ARG A 501 8.73 -6.17 42.47
C ARG A 501 8.89 -7.43 43.32
N THR A 502 8.05 -8.44 43.14
CA THR A 502 8.12 -9.70 43.87
C THR A 502 9.45 -10.41 43.64
N LEU A 503 9.95 -10.43 42.41
CA LEU A 503 11.25 -11.04 42.14
C LEU A 503 12.41 -10.27 42.78
N ASP A 504 12.36 -8.93 42.80
CA ASP A 504 13.37 -8.09 43.47
C ASP A 504 13.35 -8.33 44.99
N GLU A 505 12.19 -8.42 45.63
CA GLU A 505 12.03 -8.75 47.03
C GLU A 505 12.61 -10.13 47.39
N VAL A 506 12.34 -11.15 46.54
CA VAL A 506 12.86 -12.51 46.75
C VAL A 506 14.38 -12.55 46.59
N LEU A 507 14.91 -11.83 45.59
CA LEU A 507 16.36 -11.72 45.36
C LEU A 507 17.07 -10.99 46.51
N GLY A 508 16.45 -9.93 47.05
CA GLY A 508 16.98 -9.17 48.18
C GLY A 508 16.93 -9.90 49.53
N ALA A 509 15.95 -10.80 49.71
CA ALA A 509 15.75 -11.53 50.96
C ALA A 509 16.47 -12.88 51.05
N ALA A 510 17.01 -13.39 49.92
CA ALA A 510 17.70 -14.68 49.91
C ALA A 510 19.15 -14.54 50.37
N THR A 511 19.53 -15.33 51.36
CA THR A 511 20.89 -15.35 51.95
C THR A 511 21.82 -16.41 51.33
N SER A 512 21.22 -17.34 50.57
CA SER A 512 21.95 -18.39 49.84
C SER A 512 21.27 -18.76 48.53
N GLU A 513 22.01 -19.37 47.63
CA GLU A 513 21.47 -19.82 46.34
C GLU A 513 20.41 -20.91 46.49
N SER A 514 20.56 -21.79 47.48
CA SER A 514 19.58 -22.83 47.79
C SER A 514 18.27 -22.24 48.35
N GLU A 515 18.37 -21.18 49.14
CA GLU A 515 17.22 -20.46 49.64
C GLU A 515 16.51 -19.69 48.52
N LEU A 516 17.28 -19.00 47.68
CA LEU A 516 16.77 -18.32 46.50
C LEU A 516 15.98 -19.27 45.59
N ARG A 517 16.54 -20.43 45.31
CA ARG A 517 15.87 -21.45 44.48
C ARG A 517 14.54 -21.89 45.10
N ARG A 518 14.51 -22.23 46.39
CA ARG A 518 13.26 -22.63 47.08
C ARG A 518 12.20 -21.54 47.02
N ARG A 519 12.59 -20.28 47.26
CA ARG A 519 11.66 -19.14 47.20
C ARG A 519 11.13 -18.89 45.79
N LEU A 520 11.98 -18.97 44.77
CA LEU A 520 11.54 -18.85 43.36
C LEU A 520 10.64 -20.01 42.96
N ASP A 521 10.89 -21.23 43.42
CA ASP A 521 10.06 -22.40 43.10
C ASP A 521 8.68 -22.34 43.80
N SER A 522 8.54 -21.56 44.86
CA SER A 522 7.26 -21.35 45.56
C SER A 522 6.38 -20.26 44.93
N LEU A 523 6.93 -19.42 44.07
CA LEU A 523 6.18 -18.43 43.29
C LEU A 523 5.46 -19.06 42.11
#